data_bdb797fd6979a9fa8e6add6d9bea5d0b
#
_entry.id   bdb797fd6979a9fa8e6add6d9bea5d0b
#
_cell.length_a   1.000
_cell.length_b   1.000
_cell.length_c   1.000
_cell.angle_alpha   90.00
_cell.angle_beta   90.00
_cell.angle_gamma   90.00
#
_symmetry.space_group_name_H-M   'P 1'
#
loop_
_entity.id
_entity.type
_entity.pdbx_description
1 polymer ?
#
loop_
_entity_poly.entity_id
_entity_poly.type
_entity_poly.pdbx_seq_one_letter_code
_entity_poly.pdbx_strand_id
1 'polypeptide(L)'
;MVATIPQRRVGPPPGLHERDFRLIARRGFGDGHNAYAHSMAWFQNALYVATTRGNFPLMKRRLPIGMDVWPVECPENPFTLDLRAEIWRYTIADDSWERVFKAPIIKGTDGEPIPRELGFRGMTLHQQMPESPPVLFVSTWSPAKGPGPLLLCSDDGRHFVPTCEPGLIGLPVTTIRTMVSFKGRLYTTPAGSRGGNPNVSAHSVVYESRNPRMGEWEPVSDFGFGDPGNLTIFEMAGMGDHLYVGTFNLEGFQVWRSTVDGPLPYRWEKVIERGAYRGPLNQCVLSMYPFKGALYVGSGIQGGGIDKQNKVGPAPPELIRIHPDGDWDLLVGDSRNTPVGYKHAMSGYLPGFDNFFNGYFWRMCEHQGWLYMGTFEWSALLGYANRSSWPQPFTNLVNHVTPKAILENHSGFDLYRSHDGENWVPVTTNGMSNPYNIGLRTLVSTPHGFFLGTANPFGPKVMPLDGNSYQPNPRGGCEVFFAPTN
;
A
#
# COMPACT_ATOMS: atom_id res chain seq x y z
N MET A 1 9.66 -37.32 -45.09
CA MET A 1 9.11 -36.93 -43.79
C MET A 1 10.22 -36.23 -43.02
N VAL A 2 10.16 -34.92 -42.95
CA VAL A 2 11.11 -34.13 -42.13
C VAL A 2 10.54 -34.12 -40.72
N ALA A 3 11.26 -34.74 -39.78
CA ALA A 3 10.87 -34.73 -38.37
C ALA A 3 11.01 -33.30 -37.83
N THR A 4 9.89 -32.68 -37.49
CA THR A 4 9.85 -31.42 -36.74
C THR A 4 10.40 -31.68 -35.33
N ILE A 5 11.58 -31.12 -35.05
CA ILE A 5 12.14 -31.12 -33.71
C ILE A 5 11.17 -30.31 -32.84
N PRO A 6 10.66 -30.86 -31.73
CA PRO A 6 9.80 -30.10 -30.83
C PRO A 6 10.60 -28.91 -30.28
N GLN A 7 10.11 -27.70 -30.53
CA GLN A 7 10.67 -26.51 -29.86
C GLN A 7 10.62 -26.76 -28.36
N ARG A 8 11.79 -26.79 -27.72
CA ARG A 8 11.89 -26.74 -26.25
C ARG A 8 11.04 -25.56 -25.80
N ARG A 9 9.99 -25.81 -25.04
CA ARG A 9 9.32 -24.75 -24.28
C ARG A 9 10.36 -24.15 -23.37
N VAL A 10 10.87 -22.98 -23.72
CA VAL A 10 11.71 -22.19 -22.83
C VAL A 10 10.80 -21.84 -21.64
N GLY A 11 11.13 -22.36 -20.47
CA GLY A 11 10.45 -21.97 -19.23
C GLY A 11 10.60 -20.47 -18.98
N PRO A 12 9.79 -19.90 -18.09
CA PRO A 12 9.95 -18.48 -17.73
C PRO A 12 11.38 -18.23 -17.23
N PRO A 13 11.89 -17.00 -17.38
CA PRO A 13 13.16 -16.62 -16.76
C PRO A 13 13.10 -16.93 -15.26
N PRO A 14 14.23 -17.25 -14.61
CA PRO A 14 14.26 -17.48 -13.17
C PRO A 14 13.74 -16.23 -12.44
N GLY A 15 12.86 -16.42 -11.44
CA GLY A 15 12.40 -15.32 -10.60
C GLY A 15 13.53 -14.76 -9.74
N LEU A 16 13.41 -13.49 -9.34
CA LEU A 16 14.44 -12.77 -8.58
C LEU A 16 14.61 -13.32 -7.16
N HIS A 17 15.85 -13.33 -6.68
CA HIS A 17 16.25 -13.62 -5.30
C HIS A 17 16.69 -12.34 -4.60
N GLU A 18 16.81 -12.33 -3.27
CA GLU A 18 17.26 -11.16 -2.49
C GLU A 18 18.59 -10.60 -3.00
N ARG A 19 19.54 -11.47 -3.34
CA ARG A 19 20.88 -11.11 -3.87
C ARG A 19 20.86 -10.36 -5.21
N ASP A 20 19.76 -10.42 -5.94
CA ASP A 20 19.63 -9.75 -7.25
C ASP A 20 19.30 -8.26 -7.09
N PHE A 21 18.92 -7.85 -5.87
CA PHE A 21 18.59 -6.48 -5.55
C PHE A 21 19.79 -5.73 -4.97
N ARG A 22 20.04 -4.54 -5.48
CA ARG A 22 20.96 -3.57 -4.88
C ARG A 22 20.21 -2.43 -4.22
N LEU A 23 20.70 -1.94 -3.11
CA LEU A 23 20.16 -0.77 -2.42
C LEU A 23 20.58 0.50 -3.17
N ILE A 24 19.61 1.29 -3.66
CA ILE A 24 19.84 2.52 -4.42
C ILE A 24 19.43 3.80 -3.68
N ALA A 25 18.58 3.70 -2.64
CA ALA A 25 18.31 4.80 -1.72
C ALA A 25 18.17 4.26 -0.31
N ARG A 26 18.76 4.96 0.64
CA ARG A 26 18.76 4.61 2.07
C ARG A 26 18.46 5.83 2.93
N ARG A 27 18.05 5.57 4.18
CA ARG A 27 17.83 6.62 5.18
C ARG A 27 16.85 7.70 4.70
N GLY A 28 15.77 7.29 3.99
CA GLY A 28 14.80 8.23 3.46
C GLY A 28 15.41 9.28 2.53
N PHE A 29 16.28 8.88 1.60
CA PHE A 29 17.04 9.81 0.74
C PHE A 29 17.93 10.78 1.55
N GLY A 30 18.49 10.32 2.66
CA GLY A 30 19.33 11.12 3.56
C GLY A 30 18.59 11.82 4.69
N ASP A 31 17.27 11.78 4.72
CA ASP A 31 16.42 12.31 5.79
C ASP A 31 15.47 11.23 6.33
N GLY A 32 15.79 10.68 7.51
CA GLY A 32 15.03 9.59 8.14
C GLY A 32 13.55 9.90 8.43
N HIS A 33 13.11 11.14 8.31
CA HIS A 33 11.69 11.50 8.38
C HIS A 33 10.91 11.05 7.13
N ASN A 34 11.55 10.81 5.98
CA ASN A 34 10.95 10.14 4.84
C ASN A 34 10.68 8.67 5.20
N ALA A 35 9.54 8.42 5.84
CA ALA A 35 9.19 7.15 6.45
C ALA A 35 8.77 6.09 5.43
N TYR A 36 8.05 6.50 4.37
CA TYR A 36 7.54 5.59 3.35
C TYR A 36 7.95 6.05 1.96
N ALA A 37 8.44 5.13 1.12
CA ALA A 37 8.36 5.23 -0.33
C ALA A 37 6.90 4.93 -0.72
N HIS A 38 6.01 5.92 -0.54
CA HIS A 38 4.57 5.71 -0.44
C HIS A 38 3.92 5.37 -1.77
N SER A 39 4.37 6.00 -2.85
CA SER A 39 3.97 5.71 -4.21
C SER A 39 5.16 5.79 -5.16
N MET A 40 5.09 5.07 -6.27
CA MET A 40 6.19 4.90 -7.21
C MET A 40 5.65 4.73 -8.63
N ALA A 41 6.32 5.31 -9.61
CA ALA A 41 6.00 5.13 -11.02
C ALA A 41 7.24 5.22 -11.88
N TRP A 42 7.25 4.47 -12.99
CA TRP A 42 8.24 4.62 -14.06
C TRP A 42 7.68 5.56 -15.12
N PHE A 43 8.34 6.69 -15.36
CA PHE A 43 7.89 7.69 -16.31
C PHE A 43 9.08 8.33 -17.01
N GLN A 44 9.03 8.45 -18.34
CA GLN A 44 10.08 9.08 -19.17
C GLN A 44 11.51 8.62 -18.82
N ASN A 45 11.70 7.29 -18.82
CA ASN A 45 12.98 6.64 -18.50
C ASN A 45 13.58 7.00 -17.13
N ALA A 46 12.75 7.33 -16.16
CA ALA A 46 13.14 7.56 -14.78
C ALA A 46 12.15 6.95 -13.81
N LEU A 47 12.63 6.55 -12.64
CA LEU A 47 11.79 6.15 -11.52
C LEU A 47 11.43 7.38 -10.69
N TYR A 48 10.15 7.53 -10.39
CA TYR A 48 9.65 8.52 -9.44
C TYR A 48 9.22 7.83 -8.16
N VAL A 49 9.69 8.35 -7.03
CA VAL A 49 9.33 7.88 -5.69
C VAL A 49 8.82 9.05 -4.89
N ALA A 50 7.58 8.93 -4.40
CA ALA A 50 7.00 9.95 -3.54
C ALA A 50 6.85 9.45 -2.11
N THR A 51 7.10 10.34 -1.17
CA THR A 51 7.25 9.99 0.24
C THR A 51 6.03 10.33 1.08
N THR A 52 5.92 9.67 2.23
CA THR A 52 5.17 10.15 3.40
C THR A 52 6.15 10.33 4.54
N ARG A 53 6.00 11.43 5.29
CA ARG A 53 6.93 11.84 6.33
C ARG A 53 6.30 11.74 7.71
N GLY A 54 7.12 11.35 8.71
CA GLY A 54 6.75 11.40 10.13
C GLY A 54 5.53 10.57 10.52
N ASN A 55 5.42 9.32 10.06
CA ASN A 55 4.26 8.48 10.33
C ASN A 55 3.95 8.33 11.82
N PHE A 56 4.92 7.96 12.66
CA PHE A 56 4.68 7.78 14.10
C PHE A 56 4.29 9.07 14.83
N PRO A 57 4.96 10.23 14.63
CA PRO A 57 4.49 11.49 15.19
C PRO A 57 3.05 11.87 14.82
N LEU A 58 2.64 11.58 13.58
CA LEU A 58 1.27 11.81 13.13
C LEU A 58 0.28 10.79 13.72
N MET A 59 0.68 9.53 13.88
CA MET A 59 -0.14 8.46 14.48
C MET A 59 -0.39 8.68 15.96
N LYS A 60 0.63 9.08 16.72
CA LYS A 60 0.53 9.37 18.17
C LYS A 60 -0.61 10.33 18.48
N ARG A 61 -0.81 11.32 17.62
CA ARG A 61 -1.87 12.33 17.81
C ARG A 61 -3.27 11.81 17.48
N ARG A 62 -3.38 10.77 16.63
CA ARG A 62 -4.66 10.38 16.01
C ARG A 62 -5.21 9.05 16.48
N LEU A 63 -4.35 8.14 16.91
CA LEU A 63 -4.73 6.77 17.22
C LEU A 63 -4.32 6.45 18.66
N PRO A 64 -5.20 5.87 19.48
CA PRO A 64 -4.87 5.34 20.80
C PRO A 64 -4.09 4.02 20.63
N ILE A 65 -2.94 4.08 19.98
CA ILE A 65 -2.03 2.93 19.87
C ILE A 65 -1.41 2.77 21.26
N GLY A 66 -1.69 1.66 21.93
CA GLY A 66 -1.13 1.35 23.23
C GLY A 66 0.37 1.06 23.13
N MET A 67 1.17 2.11 23.11
CA MET A 67 2.62 2.05 23.20
C MET A 67 3.06 2.62 24.54
N ASP A 68 3.89 1.89 25.26
CA ASP A 68 4.50 2.38 26.51
C ASP A 68 5.55 3.45 26.21
N VAL A 69 6.34 3.20 25.16
CA VAL A 69 7.33 4.14 24.63
C VAL A 69 7.17 4.22 23.12
N TRP A 70 7.25 5.43 22.56
CA TRP A 70 7.20 5.57 21.10
C TRP A 70 8.56 5.21 20.48
N PRO A 71 8.58 4.48 19.35
CA PRO A 71 9.83 4.07 18.71
C PRO A 71 10.72 5.22 18.29
N VAL A 72 10.12 6.37 17.95
CA VAL A 72 10.82 7.60 17.53
C VAL A 72 10.37 8.80 18.33
N GLU A 73 11.13 9.88 18.29
CA GLU A 73 10.74 11.16 18.90
C GLU A 73 9.41 11.64 18.31
N CYS A 74 8.40 11.80 19.15
CA CYS A 74 7.06 12.24 18.79
C CYS A 74 6.71 13.50 19.59
N PRO A 75 7.05 14.70 19.10
CA PRO A 75 6.71 15.95 19.76
C PRO A 75 5.20 16.12 19.90
N GLU A 76 4.76 16.92 20.86
CA GLU A 76 3.35 17.22 21.10
C GLU A 76 2.71 17.86 19.86
N ASN A 77 3.37 18.83 19.25
CA ASN A 77 3.03 19.34 17.94
C ASN A 77 3.92 18.68 16.88
N PRO A 78 3.43 17.72 16.08
CA PRO A 78 4.25 17.07 15.05
C PRO A 78 4.72 18.02 13.94
N PHE A 79 4.07 19.18 13.76
CA PHE A 79 4.46 20.17 12.76
C PHE A 79 5.66 21.04 13.14
N THR A 80 6.26 20.82 14.34
CA THR A 80 7.61 21.32 14.65
C THR A 80 8.69 20.56 13.87
N LEU A 81 8.35 19.36 13.33
CA LEU A 81 9.18 18.62 12.41
C LEU A 81 8.91 19.05 10.97
N ASP A 82 9.91 18.95 10.10
CA ASP A 82 9.70 19.16 8.66
C ASP A 82 8.98 17.94 8.05
N LEU A 83 7.66 17.98 8.01
CA LEU A 83 6.80 16.92 7.48
C LEU A 83 6.34 17.16 6.03
N ARG A 84 7.01 18.06 5.29
CA ARG A 84 6.71 18.33 3.88
C ARG A 84 7.06 17.12 3.02
N ALA A 85 6.07 16.47 2.44
CA ALA A 85 6.27 15.34 1.54
C ALA A 85 7.13 15.71 0.31
N GLU A 86 7.85 14.74 -0.22
CA GLU A 86 8.83 14.93 -1.29
C GLU A 86 8.58 13.96 -2.43
N ILE A 87 8.93 14.37 -3.67
CA ILE A 87 9.02 13.50 -4.85
C ILE A 87 10.46 13.49 -5.32
N TRP A 88 11.01 12.29 -5.44
CA TRP A 88 12.37 12.01 -5.87
C TRP A 88 12.35 11.30 -7.23
N ARG A 89 13.30 11.66 -8.09
CA ARG A 89 13.51 11.10 -9.41
C ARG A 89 14.87 10.39 -9.46
N TYR A 90 14.87 9.15 -9.90
CA TYR A 90 16.06 8.36 -10.11
C TYR A 90 16.31 8.13 -11.59
N THR A 91 17.54 8.38 -12.04
CA THR A 91 18.01 8.11 -13.40
C THR A 91 18.97 6.94 -13.36
N ILE A 92 18.62 5.84 -14.04
CA ILE A 92 19.46 4.61 -14.05
C ILE A 92 20.83 4.89 -14.67
N ALA A 93 20.88 5.67 -15.75
CA ALA A 93 22.12 5.95 -16.47
C ALA A 93 23.17 6.66 -15.60
N ASP A 94 22.74 7.53 -14.72
CA ASP A 94 23.62 8.33 -13.85
C ASP A 94 23.74 7.74 -12.45
N ASP A 95 22.96 6.69 -12.13
CA ASP A 95 22.81 6.09 -10.79
C ASP A 95 22.59 7.16 -9.71
N SER A 96 21.74 8.15 -10.00
CA SER A 96 21.59 9.36 -9.19
C SER A 96 20.15 9.72 -8.89
N TRP A 97 19.94 10.35 -7.73
CA TRP A 97 18.67 10.85 -7.25
C TRP A 97 18.62 12.38 -7.30
N GLU A 98 17.49 12.90 -7.75
CA GLU A 98 17.14 14.32 -7.73
C GLU A 98 15.82 14.50 -7.01
N ARG A 99 15.72 15.43 -6.05
CA ARG A 99 14.44 15.83 -5.48
C ARG A 99 13.76 16.83 -6.42
N VAL A 100 12.70 16.39 -7.12
CA VAL A 100 11.98 17.21 -8.12
C VAL A 100 10.81 17.99 -7.51
N PHE A 101 10.31 17.59 -6.33
CA PHE A 101 9.23 18.31 -5.66
C PHE A 101 9.37 18.20 -4.14
N LYS A 102 9.02 19.27 -3.45
CA LYS A 102 8.82 19.30 -1.99
C LYS A 102 7.58 20.14 -1.69
N ALA A 103 6.66 19.58 -0.91
CA ALA A 103 5.42 20.24 -0.53
C ALA A 103 5.69 21.63 0.11
N PRO A 104 4.94 22.67 -0.26
CA PRO A 104 5.11 23.99 0.36
C PRO A 104 4.56 24.02 1.79
N ILE A 105 4.96 25.04 2.55
CA ILE A 105 4.31 25.43 3.79
C ILE A 105 3.15 26.36 3.46
N ILE A 106 2.01 26.12 4.10
CA ILE A 106 0.81 26.95 4.01
C ILE A 106 0.30 27.30 5.40
N LYS A 107 -0.65 28.24 5.49
CA LYS A 107 -1.39 28.48 6.72
C LYS A 107 -2.51 27.46 6.86
N GLY A 108 -2.58 26.80 8.02
CA GLY A 108 -3.70 25.95 8.41
C GLY A 108 -4.97 26.76 8.74
N THR A 109 -6.08 26.04 8.98
CA THR A 109 -7.36 26.68 9.37
C THR A 109 -7.30 27.40 10.72
N ASP A 110 -6.27 27.14 11.54
CA ASP A 110 -5.96 27.84 12.78
C ASP A 110 -4.93 28.96 12.61
N GLY A 111 -4.47 29.23 11.39
CA GLY A 111 -3.47 30.25 11.07
C GLY A 111 -2.02 29.80 11.22
N GLU A 112 -1.77 28.62 11.82
CA GLU A 112 -0.43 28.07 12.05
C GLU A 112 0.19 27.52 10.75
N PRO A 113 1.54 27.58 10.62
CA PRO A 113 2.21 27.03 9.44
C PRO A 113 2.15 25.48 9.47
N ILE A 114 1.70 24.89 8.37
CA ILE A 114 1.61 23.45 8.16
C ILE A 114 2.14 23.04 6.78
N PRO A 115 2.62 21.78 6.60
CA PRO A 115 2.87 21.25 5.26
C PRO A 115 1.58 21.24 4.45
N ARG A 116 1.64 21.58 3.15
CA ARG A 116 0.50 21.43 2.25
C ARG A 116 0.12 19.94 2.10
N GLU A 117 1.12 19.09 1.94
CA GLU A 117 1.02 17.63 1.83
C GLU A 117 1.92 16.93 2.84
N LEU A 118 1.36 15.93 3.53
CA LEU A 118 2.06 15.01 4.43
C LEU A 118 2.60 13.79 3.71
N GLY A 119 2.03 13.48 2.55
CA GLY A 119 2.37 12.32 1.74
C GLY A 119 1.72 12.37 0.37
N PHE A 120 2.28 11.56 -0.54
CA PHE A 120 1.76 11.32 -1.88
C PHE A 120 1.37 9.86 -1.98
N ARG A 121 0.07 9.57 -1.91
CA ARG A 121 -0.44 8.21 -1.67
C ARG A 121 -0.51 7.33 -2.90
N GLY A 122 -0.64 7.91 -4.08
CA GLY A 122 -0.72 7.19 -5.34
C GLY A 122 0.02 7.93 -6.44
N MET A 123 0.63 7.17 -7.33
CA MET A 123 1.15 7.60 -8.62
C MET A 123 0.59 6.69 -9.69
N THR A 124 0.11 7.27 -10.79
CA THR A 124 -0.34 6.48 -11.93
C THR A 124 -0.06 7.24 -13.23
N LEU A 125 0.25 6.50 -14.27
CA LEU A 125 0.28 7.05 -15.62
C LEU A 125 -1.13 6.98 -16.20
N HIS A 126 -1.58 8.09 -16.77
CA HIS A 126 -2.82 8.13 -17.50
C HIS A 126 -2.59 8.59 -18.92
N GLN A 127 -3.18 7.88 -19.85
CA GLN A 127 -3.20 8.16 -21.27
C GLN A 127 -4.64 8.21 -21.71
N GLN A 128 -5.11 9.38 -22.09
CA GLN A 128 -6.52 9.60 -22.45
C GLN A 128 -6.90 8.89 -23.74
N MET A 129 -6.01 8.95 -24.75
CA MET A 129 -6.14 8.28 -26.03
C MET A 129 -4.85 7.51 -26.33
N PRO A 130 -4.92 6.40 -27.09
CA PRO A 130 -3.74 5.56 -27.38
C PRO A 130 -2.53 6.33 -27.95
N GLU A 131 -2.76 7.36 -28.72
CA GLU A 131 -1.73 8.20 -29.35
C GLU A 131 -1.31 9.42 -28.51
N SER A 132 -1.99 9.71 -27.40
CA SER A 132 -1.61 10.81 -26.51
C SER A 132 -0.38 10.44 -25.70
N PRO A 133 0.55 11.35 -25.40
CA PRO A 133 1.61 11.06 -24.44
C PRO A 133 1.00 10.78 -23.04
N PRO A 134 1.56 9.82 -22.29
CA PRO A 134 1.13 9.56 -20.94
C PRO A 134 1.48 10.75 -20.03
N VAL A 135 0.62 11.00 -19.04
CA VAL A 135 0.77 12.03 -18.01
C VAL A 135 0.94 11.34 -16.66
N LEU A 136 1.85 11.81 -15.84
CA LEU A 136 2.03 11.33 -14.48
C LEU A 136 1.07 12.06 -13.55
N PHE A 137 0.14 11.32 -12.92
CA PHE A 137 -0.75 11.82 -11.87
C PHE A 137 -0.28 11.37 -10.50
N VAL A 138 -0.40 12.27 -9.51
CA VAL A 138 0.02 12.04 -8.12
C VAL A 138 -1.08 12.48 -7.18
N SER A 139 -1.60 11.56 -6.36
CA SER A 139 -2.60 11.87 -5.35
C SER A 139 -1.97 12.20 -4.00
N THR A 140 -2.60 13.13 -3.26
CA THR A 140 -1.99 13.70 -2.06
C THR A 140 -2.74 13.36 -0.77
N TRP A 141 -2.05 13.53 0.35
CA TRP A 141 -2.58 13.48 1.71
C TRP A 141 -2.34 14.83 2.39
N SER A 142 -3.42 15.55 2.67
CA SER A 142 -3.42 16.84 3.36
C SER A 142 -3.55 16.68 4.87
N PRO A 143 -2.92 17.55 5.68
CA PRO A 143 -3.22 17.63 7.12
C PRO A 143 -4.72 17.91 7.37
N ALA A 144 -5.24 17.51 8.53
CA ALA A 144 -6.62 17.79 8.92
C ALA A 144 -6.97 19.29 8.97
N LYS A 145 -5.97 20.13 9.29
CA LYS A 145 -6.07 21.60 9.29
C LYS A 145 -5.76 22.23 7.92
N GLY A 146 -5.47 21.40 6.90
CA GLY A 146 -5.24 21.85 5.54
C GLY A 146 -6.53 22.02 4.76
N PRO A 147 -6.43 22.56 3.53
CA PRO A 147 -7.61 22.81 2.66
C PRO A 147 -8.23 21.52 2.11
N GLY A 148 -7.52 20.39 2.15
CA GLY A 148 -7.91 19.12 1.58
C GLY A 148 -6.86 18.60 0.58
N PRO A 149 -6.95 17.32 0.17
CA PRO A 149 -6.00 16.72 -0.76
C PRO A 149 -6.15 17.29 -2.17
N LEU A 150 -5.10 17.17 -2.95
CA LEU A 150 -5.06 17.52 -4.37
C LEU A 150 -4.74 16.29 -5.21
N LEU A 151 -5.09 16.38 -6.47
CA LEU A 151 -4.50 15.60 -7.54
C LEU A 151 -3.53 16.53 -8.30
N LEU A 152 -2.26 16.11 -8.38
CA LEU A 152 -1.23 16.81 -9.15
C LEU A 152 -1.01 16.06 -10.46
N CYS A 153 -0.63 16.77 -11.53
CA CYS A 153 -0.14 16.15 -12.75
C CYS A 153 1.20 16.73 -13.19
N SER A 154 1.93 15.96 -13.99
CA SER A 154 3.19 16.38 -14.60
C SER A 154 3.35 15.75 -15.98
N ASP A 155 3.77 16.56 -16.95
CA ASP A 155 4.12 16.11 -18.31
C ASP A 155 5.59 15.78 -18.46
N ASP A 156 6.43 16.37 -17.62
CA ASP A 156 7.90 16.28 -17.71
C ASP A 156 8.55 15.62 -16.48
N GLY A 157 7.74 15.27 -15.47
CA GLY A 157 8.20 14.72 -14.20
C GLY A 157 8.99 15.73 -13.32
N ARG A 158 8.99 17.01 -13.66
CA ARG A 158 9.70 18.08 -12.93
C ARG A 158 8.76 19.17 -12.43
N HIS A 159 7.75 19.50 -13.22
CA HIS A 159 6.74 20.49 -12.88
C HIS A 159 5.43 19.79 -12.53
N PHE A 160 5.00 19.93 -11.29
CA PHE A 160 3.77 19.33 -10.76
C PHE A 160 2.75 20.41 -10.48
N VAL A 161 1.60 20.33 -11.15
CA VAL A 161 0.53 21.32 -11.05
C VAL A 161 -0.75 20.67 -10.54
N PRO A 162 -1.55 21.36 -9.69
CA PRO A 162 -2.84 20.84 -9.25
C PRO A 162 -3.85 20.83 -10.40
N THR A 163 -4.68 19.79 -10.45
CA THR A 163 -5.71 19.57 -11.49
C THR A 163 -7.12 19.47 -10.93
N CYS A 164 -7.31 19.67 -9.63
CA CYS A 164 -8.63 19.59 -9.01
C CYS A 164 -8.74 20.61 -7.87
N GLU A 165 -9.97 20.88 -7.44
CA GLU A 165 -10.21 21.57 -6.18
C GLU A 165 -9.70 20.74 -5.00
N PRO A 166 -9.30 21.40 -3.88
CA PRO A 166 -9.00 20.67 -2.65
C PRO A 166 -10.17 19.76 -2.23
N GLY A 167 -9.86 18.49 -1.96
CA GLY A 167 -10.87 17.48 -1.70
C GLY A 167 -11.47 16.84 -2.95
N LEU A 168 -10.79 16.91 -4.10
CA LEU A 168 -11.18 16.45 -5.44
C LEU A 168 -12.22 17.35 -6.10
N ILE A 169 -13.38 17.53 -5.51
CA ILE A 169 -14.51 18.38 -5.89
C ILE A 169 -15.03 19.15 -4.67
N GLY A 170 -14.15 19.61 -3.79
CA GLY A 170 -14.54 20.33 -2.57
C GLY A 170 -14.97 19.42 -1.40
N LEU A 171 -14.78 18.10 -1.47
CA LEU A 171 -15.21 17.20 -0.40
C LEU A 171 -14.38 17.40 0.89
N PRO A 172 -14.99 17.22 2.08
CA PRO A 172 -14.32 17.42 3.37
C PRO A 172 -13.45 16.20 3.77
N VAL A 173 -12.62 15.74 2.86
CA VAL A 173 -11.72 14.59 3.00
C VAL A 173 -10.28 15.04 3.22
N THR A 174 -9.41 14.12 3.64
CA THR A 174 -7.99 14.41 3.90
C THR A 174 -7.04 13.76 2.91
N THR A 175 -7.51 12.81 2.11
CA THR A 175 -6.65 12.10 1.15
C THR A 175 -7.43 11.69 -0.10
N ILE A 176 -6.73 11.61 -1.23
CA ILE A 176 -7.13 10.86 -2.41
C ILE A 176 -6.32 9.57 -2.36
N ARG A 177 -7.01 8.39 -2.31
CA ARG A 177 -6.34 7.16 -1.88
C ARG A 177 -5.71 6.38 -3.02
N THR A 178 -6.50 5.92 -3.96
CA THR A 178 -6.06 5.09 -5.07
C THR A 178 -6.44 5.72 -6.39
N MET A 179 -5.70 5.42 -7.45
CA MET A 179 -5.97 5.88 -8.81
C MET A 179 -5.72 4.73 -9.78
N VAL A 180 -6.64 4.55 -10.72
CA VAL A 180 -6.52 3.55 -11.79
C VAL A 180 -6.87 4.18 -13.13
N SER A 181 -5.98 4.05 -14.11
CA SER A 181 -6.26 4.37 -15.51
C SER A 181 -6.86 3.13 -16.17
N PHE A 182 -8.10 3.23 -16.63
CA PHE A 182 -8.83 2.13 -17.23
C PHE A 182 -9.76 2.63 -18.35
N LYS A 183 -9.75 1.97 -19.50
CA LYS A 183 -10.57 2.32 -20.69
C LYS A 183 -10.52 3.83 -21.04
N GLY A 184 -9.32 4.44 -21.02
CA GLY A 184 -9.12 5.85 -21.34
C GLY A 184 -9.68 6.85 -20.33
N ARG A 185 -10.03 6.40 -19.13
CA ARG A 185 -10.52 7.20 -18.01
C ARG A 185 -9.68 7.01 -16.78
N LEU A 186 -9.59 8.04 -15.94
CA LEU A 186 -8.94 7.96 -14.64
C LEU A 186 -10.01 7.81 -13.55
N TYR A 187 -9.85 6.77 -12.73
CA TYR A 187 -10.73 6.49 -11.59
C TYR A 187 -9.99 6.78 -10.29
N THR A 188 -10.71 7.31 -9.30
CA THR A 188 -10.15 7.56 -7.97
C THR A 188 -11.22 7.51 -6.89
N THR A 189 -10.76 7.53 -5.63
CA THR A 189 -11.64 7.61 -4.46
C THR A 189 -11.05 8.54 -3.41
N PRO A 190 -11.79 9.56 -2.96
CA PRO A 190 -11.42 10.34 -1.79
C PRO A 190 -11.66 9.55 -0.50
N ALA A 191 -10.83 9.78 0.50
CA ALA A 191 -10.91 9.08 1.78
C ALA A 191 -10.44 9.97 2.94
N GLY A 192 -10.69 9.48 4.17
CA GLY A 192 -10.32 10.15 5.40
C GLY A 192 -11.27 11.27 5.77
N SER A 193 -11.32 11.59 7.07
CA SER A 193 -12.12 12.66 7.63
C SER A 193 -11.25 13.63 8.42
N ARG A 194 -11.64 14.91 8.46
CA ARG A 194 -10.97 15.92 9.29
C ARG A 194 -11.18 15.56 10.77
N GLY A 195 -10.08 15.45 11.52
CA GLY A 195 -10.11 15.08 12.93
C GLY A 195 -10.36 13.58 13.23
N GLY A 196 -10.54 12.75 12.18
CA GLY A 196 -10.79 11.31 12.29
C GLY A 196 -9.70 10.45 11.67
N ASN A 197 -10.06 9.19 11.41
CA ASN A 197 -9.20 8.22 10.75
C ASN A 197 -8.93 8.63 9.29
N PRO A 198 -7.66 8.74 8.83
CA PRO A 198 -7.33 9.11 7.46
C PRO A 198 -7.71 8.04 6.41
N ASN A 199 -8.19 6.89 6.85
CA ASN A 199 -8.61 5.78 6.00
C ASN A 199 -10.13 5.51 6.02
N VAL A 200 -10.92 6.34 6.71
CA VAL A 200 -12.39 6.21 6.78
C VAL A 200 -13.02 7.49 6.26
N SER A 201 -14.04 7.36 5.44
CA SER A 201 -14.71 8.51 4.81
C SER A 201 -16.23 8.35 4.83
N ALA A 202 -16.93 9.45 5.02
CA ALA A 202 -18.36 9.54 4.72
C ALA A 202 -18.66 9.61 3.21
N HIS A 203 -17.62 9.53 2.35
CA HIS A 203 -17.69 9.65 0.89
C HIS A 203 -17.06 8.42 0.23
N SER A 204 -17.56 7.22 0.57
CA SER A 204 -17.12 5.95 -0.03
C SER A 204 -17.74 5.78 -1.42
N VAL A 205 -17.24 6.55 -2.39
CA VAL A 205 -17.73 6.64 -3.77
C VAL A 205 -16.56 6.55 -4.74
N VAL A 206 -16.75 5.87 -5.86
CA VAL A 206 -15.82 5.90 -7.00
C VAL A 206 -16.13 7.10 -7.85
N TYR A 207 -15.10 7.86 -8.18
CA TYR A 207 -15.15 8.99 -9.10
C TYR A 207 -14.39 8.66 -10.39
N GLU A 208 -14.91 9.13 -11.50
CA GLU A 208 -14.36 8.99 -12.84
C GLU A 208 -14.02 10.37 -13.41
N SER A 209 -12.96 10.43 -14.21
CA SER A 209 -12.67 11.59 -15.07
C SER A 209 -12.26 11.13 -16.47
N ARG A 210 -12.88 11.73 -17.48
CA ARG A 210 -12.44 11.65 -18.88
C ARG A 210 -11.38 12.67 -19.21
N ASN A 211 -11.33 13.75 -18.41
CA ASN A 211 -10.38 14.84 -18.57
C ASN A 211 -9.81 15.28 -17.21
N PRO A 212 -8.99 14.41 -16.56
CA PRO A 212 -8.51 14.68 -15.21
C PRO A 212 -7.63 15.92 -15.08
N ARG A 213 -7.08 16.43 -16.21
CA ARG A 213 -6.32 17.70 -16.23
C ARG A 213 -7.19 18.92 -15.97
N MET A 214 -8.46 18.87 -16.32
CA MET A 214 -9.42 19.96 -16.12
C MET A 214 -10.15 19.88 -14.79
N GLY A 215 -9.88 18.83 -14.00
CA GLY A 215 -10.52 18.64 -12.69
C GLY A 215 -11.99 18.24 -12.77
N GLU A 216 -12.42 17.70 -13.89
CA GLU A 216 -13.78 17.25 -14.13
C GLU A 216 -13.97 15.84 -13.59
N TRP A 217 -14.74 15.69 -12.51
CA TRP A 217 -14.96 14.40 -11.82
C TRP A 217 -16.45 14.14 -11.62
N GLU A 218 -16.88 12.93 -11.96
CA GLU A 218 -18.26 12.48 -11.80
C GLU A 218 -18.32 11.25 -10.86
N PRO A 219 -19.28 11.20 -9.93
CA PRO A 219 -19.52 9.99 -9.13
C PRO A 219 -20.10 8.90 -10.03
N VAL A 220 -19.51 7.69 -9.97
CA VAL A 220 -19.91 6.56 -10.83
C VAL A 220 -20.39 5.34 -10.04
N SER A 221 -20.47 5.45 -8.72
CA SER A 221 -21.09 4.46 -7.82
C SER A 221 -21.96 5.15 -6.81
N ASP A 222 -22.94 4.41 -6.28
CA ASP A 222 -23.62 4.80 -5.04
C ASP A 222 -22.64 4.78 -3.87
N PHE A 223 -22.98 5.50 -2.80
CA PHE A 223 -22.26 5.46 -1.53
C PHE A 223 -22.16 4.02 -1.03
N GLY A 224 -20.92 3.55 -0.81
CA GLY A 224 -20.65 2.21 -0.31
C GLY A 224 -21.27 1.08 -1.17
N PHE A 225 -21.64 1.37 -2.42
CA PHE A 225 -22.40 0.43 -3.29
C PHE A 225 -23.76 0.00 -2.66
N GLY A 226 -24.41 0.89 -1.91
CA GLY A 226 -25.67 0.62 -1.19
C GLY A 226 -25.50 -0.06 0.17
N ASP A 227 -24.25 -0.34 0.60
CA ASP A 227 -23.95 -0.86 1.94
C ASP A 227 -23.19 0.21 2.75
N PRO A 228 -23.84 0.81 3.79
CA PRO A 228 -23.19 1.82 4.63
C PRO A 228 -22.03 1.26 5.48
N GLY A 229 -21.90 -0.07 5.61
CA GLY A 229 -20.77 -0.73 6.24
C GLY A 229 -19.47 -0.64 5.41
N ASN A 230 -19.55 -0.30 4.13
CA ASN A 230 -18.41 -0.03 3.28
C ASN A 230 -17.85 1.38 3.57
N LEU A 231 -17.02 1.48 4.59
CA LEU A 231 -16.51 2.73 5.16
C LEU A 231 -15.55 3.50 4.22
N THR A 232 -14.92 2.80 3.30
CA THR A 232 -13.98 3.37 2.31
C THR A 232 -13.72 2.36 1.20
N ILE A 233 -13.44 2.88 0.02
CA ILE A 233 -12.82 2.11 -1.06
C ILE A 233 -11.31 2.13 -0.83
N PHE A 234 -10.69 0.96 -0.78
CA PHE A 234 -9.29 0.82 -0.41
C PHE A 234 -8.36 0.60 -1.60
N GLU A 235 -8.79 -0.22 -2.57
CA GLU A 235 -7.99 -0.50 -3.76
C GLU A 235 -8.89 -0.70 -4.98
N MET A 236 -8.32 -0.48 -6.17
CA MET A 236 -8.99 -0.70 -7.44
C MET A 236 -8.02 -1.31 -8.44
N ALA A 237 -8.53 -2.13 -9.38
CA ALA A 237 -7.77 -2.68 -10.49
C ALA A 237 -8.65 -2.93 -11.72
N GLY A 238 -8.10 -2.68 -12.90
CA GLY A 238 -8.74 -3.09 -14.16
C GLY A 238 -8.30 -4.51 -14.54
N MET A 239 -9.24 -5.39 -14.90
CA MET A 239 -8.95 -6.71 -15.46
C MET A 239 -9.99 -7.07 -16.53
N GLY A 240 -9.52 -7.40 -17.73
CA GLY A 240 -10.41 -7.61 -18.87
C GLY A 240 -11.32 -6.40 -19.11
N ASP A 241 -12.61 -6.63 -19.18
CA ASP A 241 -13.60 -5.56 -19.39
C ASP A 241 -14.10 -4.90 -18.10
N HIS A 242 -13.62 -5.31 -16.94
CA HIS A 242 -14.14 -4.84 -15.66
C HIS A 242 -13.13 -4.01 -14.87
N LEU A 243 -13.64 -2.94 -14.24
CA LEU A 243 -13.02 -2.29 -13.11
C LEU A 243 -13.48 -2.98 -11.84
N TYR A 244 -12.53 -3.45 -11.04
CA TYR A 244 -12.75 -4.07 -9.73
C TYR A 244 -12.42 -3.08 -8.62
N VAL A 245 -13.21 -3.12 -7.55
CA VAL A 245 -13.11 -2.21 -6.41
C VAL A 245 -13.20 -3.01 -5.13
N GLY A 246 -12.22 -2.82 -4.23
CA GLY A 246 -12.16 -3.45 -2.93
C GLY A 246 -12.42 -2.46 -1.80
N THR A 247 -13.22 -2.86 -0.82
CA THR A 247 -13.67 -1.99 0.27
C THR A 247 -12.94 -2.24 1.58
N PHE A 248 -13.14 -1.32 2.53
CA PHE A 248 -12.98 -1.50 3.96
C PHE A 248 -14.37 -1.63 4.60
N ASN A 249 -14.62 -2.78 5.25
CA ASN A 249 -15.86 -3.07 5.97
C ASN A 249 -15.52 -3.88 7.22
N LEU A 250 -16.02 -3.45 8.38
CA LEU A 250 -15.73 -4.08 9.68
C LEU A 250 -16.24 -5.52 9.79
N GLU A 251 -17.31 -5.85 9.04
CA GLU A 251 -17.85 -7.22 8.95
C GLU A 251 -17.15 -8.11 7.92
N GLY A 252 -16.08 -7.58 7.29
CA GLY A 252 -15.31 -8.20 6.22
C GLY A 252 -15.49 -7.48 4.89
N PHE A 253 -14.37 -7.25 4.21
CA PHE A 253 -14.34 -6.50 2.95
C PHE A 253 -15.29 -7.09 1.90
N GLN A 254 -15.65 -6.25 0.95
CA GLN A 254 -16.35 -6.63 -0.27
C GLN A 254 -15.49 -6.30 -1.49
N VAL A 255 -15.67 -7.07 -2.57
CA VAL A 255 -15.15 -6.75 -3.89
C VAL A 255 -16.32 -6.60 -4.84
N TRP A 256 -16.34 -5.48 -5.56
CA TRP A 256 -17.34 -5.13 -6.56
C TRP A 256 -16.68 -4.99 -7.93
N ARG A 257 -17.44 -5.25 -9.01
CA ARG A 257 -16.98 -5.04 -10.39
C ARG A 257 -18.04 -4.34 -11.24
N SER A 258 -17.58 -3.63 -12.26
CA SER A 258 -18.42 -2.98 -13.27
C SER A 258 -17.71 -2.95 -14.61
N THR A 259 -18.46 -3.02 -15.71
CA THR A 259 -17.94 -2.76 -17.06
C THR A 259 -17.69 -1.27 -17.31
N VAL A 260 -18.12 -0.42 -16.37
CA VAL A 260 -18.06 1.05 -16.43
C VAL A 260 -18.65 1.62 -17.71
N ASP A 261 -19.79 1.03 -18.12
CA ASP A 261 -20.57 1.39 -19.30
C ASP A 261 -22.01 1.72 -18.92
N GLY A 262 -22.68 2.52 -19.76
CA GLY A 262 -24.09 2.86 -19.59
C GLY A 262 -24.34 4.15 -18.81
N PRO A 263 -25.55 4.35 -18.27
CA PRO A 263 -25.90 5.55 -17.51
C PRO A 263 -25.24 5.56 -16.11
N LEU A 264 -25.02 6.76 -15.58
CA LEU A 264 -24.48 6.96 -14.24
C LEU A 264 -25.61 6.97 -13.19
N PRO A 265 -25.35 6.45 -11.96
CA PRO A 265 -24.17 5.65 -11.58
C PRO A 265 -24.14 4.32 -12.33
N TYR A 266 -22.94 3.77 -12.59
CA TYR A 266 -22.82 2.49 -13.26
C TYR A 266 -23.46 1.36 -12.47
N ARG A 267 -23.80 0.27 -13.18
CA ARG A 267 -24.21 -0.97 -12.53
C ARG A 267 -22.99 -1.69 -11.97
N TRP A 268 -23.01 -1.96 -10.67
CA TRP A 268 -21.99 -2.70 -9.95
C TRP A 268 -22.51 -4.06 -9.50
N GLU A 269 -21.65 -5.07 -9.62
CA GLU A 269 -21.90 -6.44 -9.18
C GLU A 269 -20.95 -6.79 -8.03
N LYS A 270 -21.48 -7.31 -6.92
CA LYS A 270 -20.69 -7.79 -5.81
C LYS A 270 -20.19 -9.21 -6.10
N VAL A 271 -18.86 -9.41 -6.14
CA VAL A 271 -18.22 -10.70 -6.42
C VAL A 271 -17.65 -11.37 -5.17
N ILE A 272 -17.27 -10.59 -4.15
CA ILE A 272 -16.84 -11.09 -2.83
C ILE A 272 -17.58 -10.33 -1.75
N GLU A 273 -17.96 -11.05 -0.70
CA GLU A 273 -18.58 -10.46 0.50
C GLU A 273 -17.98 -11.04 1.78
N ARG A 274 -18.20 -10.34 2.90
CA ARG A 274 -17.84 -10.79 4.26
C ARG A 274 -16.38 -11.23 4.37
N GLY A 275 -15.44 -10.52 3.68
CA GLY A 275 -14.02 -10.86 3.69
C GLY A 275 -13.74 -12.27 3.16
N ALA A 276 -14.43 -12.67 2.08
CA ALA A 276 -14.46 -14.05 1.58
C ALA A 276 -14.88 -15.06 2.66
N TYR A 277 -15.87 -14.67 3.47
CA TYR A 277 -16.45 -15.45 4.58
C TYR A 277 -15.48 -15.72 5.75
N ARG A 278 -14.39 -14.96 5.89
CA ARG A 278 -13.59 -14.91 7.11
C ARG A 278 -14.08 -13.85 8.10
N GLY A 279 -15.01 -12.99 7.64
CA GLY A 279 -15.62 -11.95 8.44
C GLY A 279 -14.66 -10.85 8.87
N PRO A 280 -14.77 -10.36 10.12
CA PRO A 280 -13.97 -9.25 10.64
C PRO A 280 -12.45 -9.45 10.60
N LEU A 281 -11.95 -10.68 10.44
CA LEU A 281 -10.52 -10.96 10.30
C LEU A 281 -9.95 -10.56 8.92
N ASN A 282 -10.84 -10.24 7.96
CA ASN A 282 -10.52 -9.74 6.63
C ASN A 282 -11.27 -8.42 6.37
N GLN A 283 -10.92 -7.33 7.07
CA GLN A 283 -11.66 -6.06 7.01
C GLN A 283 -11.40 -5.27 5.71
N CYS A 284 -10.16 -5.35 5.17
CA CYS A 284 -9.74 -4.49 4.07
C CYS A 284 -9.19 -5.28 2.90
N VAL A 285 -9.49 -4.82 1.68
CA VAL A 285 -8.68 -5.11 0.51
C VAL A 285 -7.48 -4.16 0.49
N LEU A 286 -6.27 -4.65 0.70
CA LEU A 286 -5.06 -3.83 0.78
C LEU A 286 -4.25 -3.81 -0.50
N SER A 287 -4.42 -4.83 -1.34
CA SER A 287 -3.83 -4.89 -2.67
C SER A 287 -4.72 -5.66 -3.64
N MET A 288 -4.68 -5.26 -4.89
CA MET A 288 -5.31 -5.94 -6.02
C MET A 288 -4.34 -5.95 -7.20
N TYR A 289 -4.22 -7.08 -7.88
CA TYR A 289 -3.37 -7.18 -9.06
C TYR A 289 -3.88 -8.24 -10.05
N PRO A 290 -4.06 -7.90 -11.34
CA PRO A 290 -4.41 -8.87 -12.37
C PRO A 290 -3.17 -9.68 -12.76
N PHE A 291 -3.28 -11.01 -12.70
CA PHE A 291 -2.20 -11.89 -13.11
C PHE A 291 -2.76 -13.16 -13.76
N LYS A 292 -2.24 -13.53 -14.93
CA LYS A 292 -2.63 -14.73 -15.70
C LYS A 292 -4.14 -14.91 -15.86
N GLY A 293 -4.85 -13.82 -16.14
CA GLY A 293 -6.29 -13.84 -16.44
C GLY A 293 -7.19 -13.91 -15.20
N ALA A 294 -6.65 -13.78 -14.00
CA ALA A 294 -7.40 -13.71 -12.76
C ALA A 294 -6.97 -12.48 -11.92
N LEU A 295 -7.82 -12.04 -10.99
CA LEU A 295 -7.52 -10.95 -10.06
C LEU A 295 -7.09 -11.51 -8.71
N TYR A 296 -5.90 -11.12 -8.26
CA TYR A 296 -5.37 -11.46 -6.95
C TYR A 296 -5.70 -10.35 -5.96
N VAL A 297 -6.20 -10.72 -4.78
CA VAL A 297 -6.68 -9.82 -3.74
C VAL A 297 -6.00 -10.14 -2.43
N GLY A 298 -5.20 -9.22 -1.92
CA GLY A 298 -4.55 -9.31 -0.61
C GLY A 298 -5.33 -8.55 0.45
N SER A 299 -5.56 -9.20 1.58
CA SER A 299 -6.36 -8.68 2.69
C SER A 299 -5.53 -8.13 3.84
N GLY A 300 -6.22 -7.66 4.87
CA GLY A 300 -5.71 -7.32 6.19
C GLY A 300 -6.72 -6.61 7.07
N ILE A 301 -6.36 -6.39 8.33
CA ILE A 301 -7.09 -5.52 9.26
C ILE A 301 -6.40 -4.15 9.28
N GLN A 302 -7.13 -3.09 8.94
CA GLN A 302 -6.60 -1.72 8.95
C GLN A 302 -6.10 -1.35 10.37
N GLY A 303 -4.88 -0.79 10.47
CA GLY A 303 -4.26 -0.48 11.78
C GLY A 303 -3.09 -1.41 12.13
N GLY A 304 -2.50 -2.10 11.15
CA GLY A 304 -1.33 -2.97 11.36
C GLY A 304 -1.68 -4.42 11.68
N GLY A 305 -2.83 -4.90 11.22
CA GLY A 305 -3.30 -6.27 11.46
C GLY A 305 -4.18 -6.41 12.72
N ILE A 306 -4.52 -5.29 13.38
CA ILE A 306 -5.33 -5.28 14.61
C ILE A 306 -6.32 -4.11 14.63
N ASP A 307 -7.57 -4.40 14.96
CA ASP A 307 -8.60 -3.41 15.27
C ASP A 307 -8.90 -3.42 16.77
N LYS A 308 -8.19 -2.56 17.49
CA LYS A 308 -8.33 -2.45 18.96
C LYS A 308 -9.72 -1.94 19.40
N GLN A 309 -10.34 -1.09 18.59
CA GLN A 309 -11.64 -0.50 18.90
C GLN A 309 -12.72 -1.57 18.95
N ASN A 310 -12.71 -2.48 17.96
CA ASN A 310 -13.69 -3.56 17.84
C ASN A 310 -13.19 -4.89 18.44
N LYS A 311 -11.96 -4.91 19.01
CA LYS A 311 -11.32 -6.08 19.61
C LYS A 311 -11.15 -7.25 18.62
N VAL A 312 -10.76 -6.92 17.38
CA VAL A 312 -10.50 -7.89 16.32
C VAL A 312 -9.00 -8.00 16.04
N GLY A 313 -8.49 -9.20 15.93
CA GLY A 313 -7.07 -9.48 15.71
C GLY A 313 -6.22 -9.45 16.98
N PRO A 314 -4.88 -9.46 16.87
CA PRO A 314 -4.15 -9.44 15.61
C PRO A 314 -4.43 -10.68 14.75
N ALA A 315 -4.54 -10.48 13.44
CA ALA A 315 -4.76 -11.58 12.49
C ALA A 315 -3.93 -11.36 11.22
N PRO A 316 -3.21 -12.41 10.78
CA PRO A 316 -2.49 -12.38 9.51
C PRO A 316 -3.45 -12.33 8.31
N PRO A 317 -3.00 -11.75 7.17
CA PRO A 317 -3.81 -11.57 5.96
C PRO A 317 -4.01 -12.87 5.18
N GLU A 318 -5.00 -12.85 4.31
CA GLU A 318 -5.26 -13.90 3.31
C GLU A 318 -5.06 -13.39 1.88
N LEU A 319 -4.73 -14.32 0.98
CA LEU A 319 -4.64 -14.10 -0.46
C LEU A 319 -5.74 -14.88 -1.17
N ILE A 320 -6.51 -14.17 -2.00
CA ILE A 320 -7.65 -14.70 -2.74
C ILE A 320 -7.42 -14.45 -4.23
N ARG A 321 -7.86 -15.39 -5.07
CA ARG A 321 -7.88 -15.26 -6.52
C ARG A 321 -9.33 -15.24 -7.02
N ILE A 322 -9.71 -14.22 -7.77
CA ILE A 322 -11.04 -14.07 -8.38
C ILE A 322 -10.92 -14.31 -9.87
N HIS A 323 -11.75 -15.22 -10.39
CA HIS A 323 -11.83 -15.57 -11.80
C HIS A 323 -12.77 -14.62 -12.58
N PRO A 324 -12.66 -14.57 -13.92
CA PRO A 324 -13.52 -13.69 -14.74
C PRO A 324 -15.02 -13.96 -14.60
N ASP A 325 -15.43 -15.20 -14.31
CA ASP A 325 -16.83 -15.61 -14.07
C ASP A 325 -17.33 -15.19 -12.68
N GLY A 326 -16.46 -14.71 -11.79
CA GLY A 326 -16.78 -14.29 -10.43
C GLY A 326 -16.57 -15.38 -9.36
N ASP A 327 -16.25 -16.62 -9.75
CA ASP A 327 -15.80 -17.61 -8.76
C ASP A 327 -14.42 -17.22 -8.19
N TRP A 328 -14.08 -17.81 -7.05
CA TRP A 328 -12.85 -17.44 -6.36
C TRP A 328 -12.21 -18.63 -5.65
N ASP A 329 -10.88 -18.56 -5.49
CA ASP A 329 -10.06 -19.49 -4.74
C ASP A 329 -9.44 -18.82 -3.52
N LEU A 330 -9.26 -19.59 -2.45
CA LEU A 330 -8.39 -19.23 -1.34
C LEU A 330 -6.98 -19.75 -1.66
N LEU A 331 -6.00 -18.86 -1.76
CA LEU A 331 -4.62 -19.25 -2.06
C LEU A 331 -3.78 -19.40 -0.79
N VAL A 332 -3.81 -18.40 0.08
CA VAL A 332 -3.13 -18.38 1.38
C VAL A 332 -4.15 -18.03 2.45
N GLY A 333 -4.35 -18.85 3.46
CA GLY A 333 -5.36 -18.57 4.47
C GLY A 333 -5.87 -19.77 5.24
N ASP A 334 -6.94 -19.55 6.03
CA ASP A 334 -7.61 -20.58 6.80
C ASP A 334 -8.67 -21.29 5.95
N SER A 335 -8.48 -22.59 5.68
CA SER A 335 -9.45 -23.40 4.95
C SER A 335 -10.79 -23.47 5.68
N ARG A 336 -11.90 -23.25 4.95
CA ARG A 336 -13.23 -23.12 5.57
C ARG A 336 -14.38 -23.52 4.68
N ASN A 337 -15.51 -23.86 5.31
CA ASN A 337 -16.79 -23.96 4.62
C ASN A 337 -17.36 -22.57 4.33
N THR A 338 -17.90 -22.38 3.14
CA THR A 338 -18.55 -21.16 2.70
C THR A 338 -19.91 -21.50 2.05
N PRO A 339 -20.81 -20.53 1.85
CA PRO A 339 -22.06 -20.77 1.13
C PRO A 339 -21.87 -21.27 -0.32
N VAL A 340 -20.68 -21.00 -0.91
CA VAL A 340 -20.33 -21.45 -2.27
C VAL A 340 -19.44 -22.70 -2.28
N GLY A 341 -19.37 -23.41 -1.17
CA GLY A 341 -18.59 -24.66 -1.03
C GLY A 341 -17.37 -24.51 -0.12
N TYR A 342 -16.66 -25.63 0.05
CA TYR A 342 -15.43 -25.65 0.84
C TYR A 342 -14.28 -25.00 0.06
N LYS A 343 -13.62 -24.04 0.69
CA LYS A 343 -12.43 -23.36 0.15
C LYS A 343 -11.21 -23.77 0.99
N HIS A 344 -10.25 -24.43 0.36
CA HIS A 344 -8.97 -24.79 0.99
C HIS A 344 -7.86 -23.87 0.51
N ALA A 345 -6.85 -23.65 1.33
CA ALA A 345 -5.68 -22.86 0.95
C ALA A 345 -4.82 -23.65 -0.06
N MET A 346 -4.92 -23.27 -1.35
CA MET A 346 -4.32 -24.03 -2.46
C MET A 346 -2.79 -24.08 -2.38
N SER A 347 -2.16 -23.04 -1.84
CA SER A 347 -0.70 -22.99 -1.66
C SER A 347 -0.20 -23.87 -0.50
N GLY A 348 -1.09 -24.30 0.39
CA GLY A 348 -0.74 -24.97 1.64
C GLY A 348 -0.30 -24.02 2.77
N TYR A 349 -0.09 -22.72 2.50
CA TYR A 349 0.25 -21.75 3.53
C TYR A 349 -0.97 -21.31 4.34
N LEU A 350 -0.78 -21.20 5.66
CA LEU A 350 -1.69 -20.52 6.57
C LEU A 350 -1.69 -19.00 6.32
N PRO A 351 -2.61 -18.22 6.94
CA PRO A 351 -2.62 -16.78 6.81
C PRO A 351 -1.24 -16.14 7.04
N GLY A 352 -0.92 -15.10 6.24
CA GLY A 352 0.35 -14.39 6.35
C GLY A 352 1.57 -15.16 5.85
N PHE A 353 1.41 -16.22 5.05
CA PHE A 353 2.49 -17.14 4.67
C PHE A 353 3.16 -17.80 5.89
N ASP A 354 2.36 -18.31 6.84
CA ASP A 354 2.79 -18.91 8.12
C ASP A 354 3.48 -17.92 9.08
N ASN A 355 3.53 -16.62 8.76
CA ASN A 355 4.09 -15.59 9.61
C ASN A 355 2.97 -14.81 10.31
N PHE A 356 2.79 -15.07 11.63
CA PHE A 356 1.80 -14.39 12.46
C PHE A 356 1.96 -12.86 12.49
N PHE A 357 3.17 -12.36 12.32
CA PHE A 357 3.47 -10.93 12.37
C PHE A 357 3.20 -10.21 11.06
N ASN A 358 2.92 -10.90 9.96
CA ASN A 358 2.41 -10.28 8.76
C ASN A 358 0.98 -9.77 9.02
N GLY A 359 0.78 -8.45 8.97
CA GLY A 359 -0.51 -7.81 9.18
C GLY A 359 -1.25 -7.49 7.89
N TYR A 360 -0.52 -7.35 6.77
CA TYR A 360 -1.08 -7.06 5.44
C TYR A 360 -0.38 -7.83 4.35
N PHE A 361 -1.15 -8.25 3.33
CA PHE A 361 -0.64 -8.43 1.97
C PHE A 361 -0.74 -7.08 1.26
N TRP A 362 0.36 -6.33 1.20
CA TRP A 362 0.31 -4.89 0.99
C TRP A 362 0.49 -4.44 -0.45
N ARG A 363 1.36 -5.09 -1.21
CA ARG A 363 1.57 -4.78 -2.63
C ARG A 363 1.86 -6.01 -3.45
N MET A 364 1.32 -6.03 -4.65
CA MET A 364 1.62 -7.00 -5.68
C MET A 364 2.09 -6.32 -6.96
N CYS A 365 2.97 -6.99 -7.70
CA CYS A 365 3.39 -6.58 -9.03
C CYS A 365 3.89 -7.79 -9.81
N GLU A 366 3.57 -7.86 -11.08
CA GLU A 366 4.16 -8.83 -12.00
C GLU A 366 5.48 -8.28 -12.53
N HIS A 367 6.51 -9.14 -12.58
CA HIS A 367 7.77 -8.89 -13.27
C HIS A 367 8.26 -10.15 -13.94
N GLN A 368 8.48 -10.10 -15.27
CA GLN A 368 9.01 -11.21 -16.08
C GLN A 368 8.25 -12.55 -15.88
N GLY A 369 6.92 -12.49 -15.80
CA GLY A 369 6.05 -13.67 -15.66
C GLY A 369 5.94 -14.22 -14.24
N TRP A 370 6.49 -13.55 -13.24
CA TRP A 370 6.37 -13.84 -11.82
C TRP A 370 5.52 -12.79 -11.11
N LEU A 371 4.55 -13.22 -10.32
CA LEU A 371 3.84 -12.37 -9.40
C LEU A 371 4.60 -12.27 -8.09
N TYR A 372 4.90 -11.03 -7.66
CA TYR A 372 5.55 -10.72 -6.39
C TYR A 372 4.52 -10.18 -5.41
N MET A 373 4.58 -10.63 -4.14
CA MET A 373 3.72 -10.19 -3.04
C MET A 373 4.57 -9.73 -1.87
N GLY A 374 4.43 -8.46 -1.50
CA GLY A 374 5.09 -7.87 -0.33
C GLY A 374 4.13 -7.63 0.83
N THR A 375 4.63 -7.78 2.05
CA THR A 375 3.85 -7.68 3.28
C THR A 375 4.10 -6.40 4.05
N PHE A 376 3.24 -6.15 5.04
CA PHE A 376 3.53 -5.33 6.22
C PHE A 376 3.68 -6.28 7.41
N GLU A 377 4.77 -6.13 8.15
CA GLU A 377 5.16 -6.97 9.27
C GLU A 377 5.33 -6.08 10.52
N TRP A 378 4.77 -6.46 11.65
CA TRP A 378 4.69 -5.59 12.84
C TRP A 378 5.54 -6.01 14.03
N SER A 379 6.33 -7.09 13.93
CA SER A 379 7.11 -7.61 15.07
C SER A 379 8.15 -6.61 15.61
N ALA A 380 8.67 -5.72 14.75
CA ALA A 380 9.57 -4.63 15.18
C ALA A 380 8.92 -3.68 16.21
N LEU A 381 7.60 -3.69 16.34
CA LEU A 381 6.86 -2.87 17.30
C LEU A 381 6.66 -3.56 18.66
N LEU A 382 6.97 -4.85 18.80
CA LEU A 382 6.72 -5.64 20.02
C LEU A 382 7.36 -5.04 21.28
N GLY A 383 8.56 -4.49 21.12
CA GLY A 383 9.30 -3.90 22.25
C GLY A 383 8.74 -2.57 22.75
N TYR A 384 7.90 -1.92 21.96
CA TYR A 384 7.30 -0.62 22.26
C TYR A 384 5.81 -0.73 22.65
N ALA A 385 5.16 -1.86 22.31
CA ALA A 385 3.75 -2.04 22.56
C ALA A 385 3.44 -2.31 24.03
N ASN A 386 2.36 -1.69 24.53
CA ASN A 386 1.79 -2.07 25.83
C ASN A 386 1.16 -3.47 25.71
N ARG A 387 1.73 -4.43 26.43
CA ARG A 387 1.34 -5.85 26.40
C ARG A 387 0.50 -6.27 27.61
N SER A 388 0.10 -5.34 28.47
CA SER A 388 -0.62 -5.64 29.72
C SER A 388 -1.98 -6.33 29.48
N SER A 389 -2.60 -6.08 28.33
CA SER A 389 -3.90 -6.68 27.94
C SER A 389 -3.78 -7.89 27.03
N TRP A 390 -2.55 -8.33 26.72
CA TRP A 390 -2.34 -9.46 25.81
C TRP A 390 -2.51 -10.80 26.53
N PRO A 391 -2.87 -11.87 25.78
CA PRO A 391 -2.95 -13.21 26.37
C PRO A 391 -1.64 -13.62 27.02
N GLN A 392 -1.72 -14.11 28.27
CA GLN A 392 -0.54 -14.46 29.08
C GLN A 392 0.42 -15.43 28.38
N PRO A 393 -0.04 -16.49 27.69
CA PRO A 393 0.87 -17.40 26.98
C PRO A 393 1.70 -16.71 25.91
N PHE A 394 1.09 -15.76 25.15
CA PHE A 394 1.79 -15.00 24.12
C PHE A 394 2.78 -14.00 24.75
N THR A 395 2.37 -13.31 25.82
CA THR A 395 3.26 -12.41 26.57
C THR A 395 4.47 -13.16 27.14
N ASN A 396 4.26 -14.35 27.68
CA ASN A 396 5.33 -15.20 28.21
C ASN A 396 6.30 -15.61 27.09
N LEU A 397 5.79 -16.00 25.93
CA LEU A 397 6.62 -16.35 24.76
C LEU A 397 7.46 -15.16 24.30
N VAL A 398 6.87 -13.99 24.14
CA VAL A 398 7.58 -12.77 23.73
C VAL A 398 8.65 -12.38 24.76
N ASN A 399 8.37 -12.53 26.07
CA ASN A 399 9.34 -12.27 27.12
C ASN A 399 10.49 -13.31 27.15
N HIS A 400 10.18 -14.58 26.86
CA HIS A 400 11.18 -15.65 26.80
C HIS A 400 12.15 -15.48 25.61
N VAL A 401 11.63 -15.21 24.42
CA VAL A 401 12.44 -14.97 23.21
C VAL A 401 13.13 -13.60 23.26
N THR A 402 12.55 -12.63 23.91
CA THR A 402 12.84 -11.19 24.03
C THR A 402 12.50 -10.38 22.78
N PRO A 403 11.90 -9.18 22.94
CA PRO A 403 11.63 -8.29 21.81
C PRO A 403 12.86 -7.92 21.00
N LYS A 404 14.03 -7.82 21.66
CA LYS A 404 15.31 -7.51 21.00
C LYS A 404 15.73 -8.64 20.06
N ALA A 405 15.66 -9.90 20.50
CA ALA A 405 16.00 -11.03 19.66
C ALA A 405 15.02 -11.18 18.49
N ILE A 406 13.73 -10.89 18.70
CA ILE A 406 12.72 -10.87 17.62
C ILE A 406 13.06 -9.77 16.61
N LEU A 407 13.37 -8.55 17.06
CA LEU A 407 13.76 -7.45 16.18
C LEU A 407 15.00 -7.81 15.34
N GLU A 408 16.02 -8.41 15.94
CA GLU A 408 17.29 -8.68 15.26
C GLU A 408 17.22 -9.88 14.28
N ASN A 409 16.33 -10.86 14.52
CA ASN A 409 16.36 -12.12 13.80
C ASN A 409 15.11 -12.43 12.95
N HIS A 410 13.98 -11.73 13.20
CA HIS A 410 12.71 -12.06 12.57
C HIS A 410 11.97 -10.85 11.98
N SER A 411 12.34 -9.62 12.36
CA SER A 411 11.60 -8.44 11.94
C SER A 411 11.97 -7.99 10.53
N GLY A 412 11.00 -7.33 9.91
CA GLY A 412 11.08 -6.79 8.57
C GLY A 412 10.09 -7.49 7.62
N PHE A 413 9.68 -6.78 6.57
CA PHE A 413 8.69 -7.31 5.63
C PHE A 413 9.15 -8.61 4.97
N ASP A 414 8.16 -9.41 4.56
CA ASP A 414 8.36 -10.55 3.68
C ASP A 414 8.06 -10.17 2.23
N LEU A 415 8.82 -10.74 1.31
CA LEU A 415 8.54 -10.73 -0.13
C LEU A 415 8.51 -12.16 -0.64
N TYR A 416 7.38 -12.55 -1.20
CA TYR A 416 7.17 -13.82 -1.87
C TYR A 416 6.99 -13.64 -3.36
N ARG A 417 7.24 -14.71 -4.12
CA ARG A 417 6.97 -14.76 -5.56
C ARG A 417 6.31 -16.06 -5.97
N SER A 418 5.51 -16.01 -7.03
CA SER A 418 4.89 -17.18 -7.65
C SER A 418 4.88 -17.04 -9.16
N HIS A 419 5.20 -18.12 -9.87
CA HIS A 419 5.08 -18.14 -11.31
C HIS A 419 3.66 -18.51 -11.78
N ASP A 420 2.97 -19.37 -11.07
CA ASP A 420 1.63 -19.88 -11.40
C ASP A 420 0.51 -19.20 -10.59
N GLY A 421 0.86 -18.47 -9.55
CA GLY A 421 -0.06 -17.84 -8.61
C GLY A 421 -0.52 -18.74 -7.47
N GLU A 422 -0.09 -20.00 -7.44
CA GLU A 422 -0.46 -21.00 -6.44
C GLU A 422 0.74 -21.45 -5.60
N ASN A 423 1.86 -21.74 -6.24
CA ASN A 423 3.09 -22.15 -5.57
C ASN A 423 3.95 -20.92 -5.26
N TRP A 424 4.10 -20.60 -3.99
CA TRP A 424 4.81 -19.41 -3.51
C TRP A 424 6.13 -19.78 -2.87
N VAL A 425 7.17 -18.99 -3.16
CA VAL A 425 8.49 -19.14 -2.55
C VAL A 425 8.99 -17.79 -2.04
N PRO A 426 9.68 -17.74 -0.89
CA PRO A 426 10.21 -16.50 -0.35
C PRO A 426 11.35 -15.96 -1.22
N VAL A 427 11.43 -14.64 -1.33
CA VAL A 427 12.56 -13.87 -1.85
C VAL A 427 13.38 -13.37 -0.67
N THR A 428 12.72 -12.77 0.31
CA THR A 428 13.28 -12.36 1.61
C THR A 428 12.19 -12.44 2.69
N THR A 429 12.60 -12.65 3.95
CA THR A 429 11.72 -12.67 5.13
C THR A 429 12.31 -11.86 6.30
N ASN A 430 13.14 -10.84 6.00
CA ASN A 430 13.86 -10.05 6.99
C ASN A 430 14.00 -8.57 6.58
N GLY A 431 13.07 -8.07 5.74
CA GLY A 431 13.06 -6.68 5.30
C GLY A 431 14.28 -6.28 4.46
N MET A 432 14.85 -7.19 3.65
CA MET A 432 16.09 -6.98 2.92
C MET A 432 17.27 -6.67 3.88
N SER A 433 17.40 -7.46 4.94
CA SER A 433 18.43 -7.33 5.99
C SER A 433 18.33 -6.04 6.83
N ASN A 434 17.18 -5.36 6.81
CA ASN A 434 16.88 -4.22 7.67
C ASN A 434 15.58 -4.46 8.46
N PRO A 435 15.64 -4.79 9.77
CA PRO A 435 14.47 -5.14 10.57
C PRO A 435 13.49 -3.96 10.78
N TYR A 436 13.91 -2.73 10.47
CA TYR A 436 13.07 -1.54 10.53
C TYR A 436 12.28 -1.31 9.24
N ASN A 437 12.54 -2.07 8.18
CA ASN A 437 11.72 -2.12 6.98
C ASN A 437 10.46 -2.95 7.26
N ILE A 438 9.49 -2.36 7.98
CA ILE A 438 8.27 -3.06 8.42
C ILE A 438 7.26 -3.29 7.30
N GLY A 439 7.53 -2.80 6.10
CA GLY A 439 6.60 -3.04 5.01
C GLY A 439 7.20 -2.82 3.64
N LEU A 440 6.79 -3.65 2.69
CA LEU A 440 7.02 -3.43 1.28
C LEU A 440 5.87 -2.59 0.72
N ARG A 441 6.15 -1.29 0.52
CA ARG A 441 5.09 -0.32 0.26
C ARG A 441 4.79 -0.13 -1.22
N THR A 442 5.79 -0.28 -2.08
CA THR A 442 5.68 -0.09 -3.52
C THR A 442 6.53 -1.09 -4.30
N LEU A 443 6.01 -1.50 -5.44
CA LEU A 443 6.64 -2.37 -6.42
C LEU A 443 6.43 -1.78 -7.81
N VAL A 444 7.48 -1.69 -8.62
CA VAL A 444 7.39 -1.21 -10.01
C VAL A 444 8.25 -2.06 -10.93
N SER A 445 7.60 -2.70 -11.89
CA SER A 445 8.24 -3.40 -13.00
C SER A 445 8.50 -2.44 -14.15
N THR A 446 9.69 -2.50 -14.72
CA THR A 446 10.13 -1.66 -15.84
C THR A 446 10.88 -2.49 -16.87
N PRO A 447 11.08 -1.97 -18.09
CA PRO A 447 11.95 -2.63 -19.07
C PRO A 447 13.42 -2.80 -18.61
N HIS A 448 13.84 -2.02 -17.60
CA HIS A 448 15.22 -2.02 -17.09
C HIS A 448 15.41 -2.86 -15.84
N GLY A 449 14.33 -3.34 -15.23
CA GLY A 449 14.38 -4.14 -14.01
C GLY A 449 13.22 -3.86 -13.05
N PHE A 450 13.35 -4.37 -11.83
CA PHE A 450 12.32 -4.36 -10.81
C PHE A 450 12.72 -3.52 -9.61
N PHE A 451 11.85 -2.59 -9.20
CA PHE A 451 12.07 -1.69 -8.08
C PHE A 451 11.17 -2.01 -6.90
N LEU A 452 11.73 -1.93 -5.69
CA LEU A 452 11.05 -2.09 -4.41
C LEU A 452 11.21 -0.81 -3.59
N GLY A 453 10.14 -0.35 -2.94
CA GLY A 453 10.17 0.76 -2.00
C GLY A 453 9.55 0.39 -0.66
N THR A 454 10.23 0.72 0.43
CA THR A 454 9.89 0.26 1.77
C THR A 454 9.09 1.27 2.60
N ALA A 455 8.45 0.77 3.65
CA ALA A 455 7.94 1.52 4.78
C ALA A 455 8.86 1.30 5.98
N ASN A 456 9.53 2.37 6.43
CA ASN A 456 10.46 2.36 7.57
C ASN A 456 10.32 3.65 8.37
N PRO A 457 9.40 3.71 9.34
CA PRO A 457 9.13 4.91 10.13
C PRO A 457 10.07 5.09 11.34
N PHE A 458 11.14 4.29 11.46
CA PHE A 458 12.05 4.29 12.61
C PHE A 458 13.22 5.29 12.49
N GLY A 459 13.05 6.35 11.75
CA GLY A 459 14.05 7.39 11.58
C GLY A 459 13.57 8.78 11.98
N PRO A 460 14.49 9.76 12.14
CA PRO A 460 15.96 9.65 12.06
C PRO A 460 16.63 9.07 13.31
N LYS A 461 15.92 9.04 14.45
CA LYS A 461 16.37 8.49 15.72
C LYS A 461 15.37 7.47 16.23
N VAL A 462 15.86 6.44 16.90
CA VAL A 462 15.05 5.36 17.50
C VAL A 462 15.33 5.27 19.00
N MET A 463 14.31 4.89 19.77
CA MET A 463 14.48 4.45 21.16
C MET A 463 15.01 3.02 21.14
N PRO A 464 16.25 2.74 21.54
CA PRO A 464 16.73 1.36 21.65
C PRO A 464 15.89 0.57 22.66
N LEU A 465 15.66 -0.72 22.42
CA LEU A 465 14.83 -1.57 23.29
C LEU A 465 15.45 -1.79 24.70
N ASP A 466 16.75 -1.59 24.83
CA ASP A 466 17.52 -1.64 26.07
C ASP A 466 18.03 -0.25 26.52
N GLY A 467 17.55 0.81 25.85
CA GLY A 467 17.99 2.19 26.11
C GLY A 467 16.93 3.03 26.82
N ASN A 468 17.35 4.22 27.26
CA ASN A 468 16.52 5.22 27.95
C ASN A 468 16.48 6.58 27.23
N SER A 469 17.12 6.68 26.06
CA SER A 469 17.16 7.90 25.24
C SER A 469 17.21 7.56 23.76
N TYR A 470 16.66 8.46 22.94
CA TYR A 470 16.66 8.31 21.48
C TYR A 470 18.06 8.43 20.90
N GLN A 471 18.45 7.46 20.08
CA GLN A 471 19.76 7.37 19.44
C GLN A 471 19.61 7.51 17.90
N PRO A 472 20.59 8.08 17.20
CA PRO A 472 20.59 8.09 15.74
C PRO A 472 20.40 6.68 15.18
N ASN A 473 19.46 6.54 14.23
CA ASN A 473 19.22 5.27 13.57
C ASN A 473 19.70 5.31 12.10
N PRO A 474 20.87 4.77 11.76
CA PRO A 474 21.38 4.75 10.40
C PRO A 474 20.56 3.84 9.46
N ARG A 475 19.71 2.96 10.02
CA ARG A 475 18.80 2.07 9.29
C ARG A 475 17.36 2.58 9.22
N GLY A 476 17.05 3.76 9.78
CA GLY A 476 15.72 4.38 9.79
C GLY A 476 15.47 5.24 8.55
N GLY A 477 14.21 5.36 8.15
CA GLY A 477 13.78 6.00 6.91
C GLY A 477 13.66 5.02 5.74
N CYS A 478 12.77 5.30 4.79
CA CYS A 478 12.50 4.38 3.68
C CYS A 478 13.74 4.09 2.84
N GLU A 479 13.75 2.90 2.26
CA GLU A 479 14.77 2.42 1.35
C GLU A 479 14.17 2.09 0.00
N VAL A 480 14.99 2.16 -1.05
CA VAL A 480 14.63 1.75 -2.41
C VAL A 480 15.68 0.77 -2.92
N PHE A 481 15.21 -0.35 -3.44
CA PHE A 481 16.04 -1.39 -4.02
C PHE A 481 15.74 -1.55 -5.50
N PHE A 482 16.73 -2.02 -6.26
CA PHE A 482 16.66 -2.22 -7.70
C PHE A 482 17.33 -3.54 -8.09
N ALA A 483 16.57 -4.40 -8.78
CA ALA A 483 17.11 -5.58 -9.48
C ALA A 483 17.12 -5.27 -10.97
N PRO A 484 18.28 -5.08 -11.60
CA PRO A 484 18.35 -4.83 -13.05
C PRO A 484 17.92 -6.06 -13.85
N THR A 485 17.32 -5.84 -15.02
CA THR A 485 17.14 -6.89 -16.01
C THR A 485 18.50 -7.25 -16.60
N ASN A 486 18.86 -8.53 -16.60
CA ASN A 486 20.07 -9.07 -17.23
C ASN A 486 19.97 -9.05 -18.75
#